data_ccfbbe8f398eaf63056c92853279d821
#
_entry.id   ccfbbe8f398eaf63056c92853279d821
#
_cell.length_a   1.000
_cell.length_b   1.000
_cell.length_c   1.000
_cell.angle_alpha   90.00
_cell.angle_beta   90.00
_cell.angle_gamma   90.00
#
_symmetry.space_group_name_H-M   'P 1'
#
loop_
_entity.id
_entity.type
_entity.pdbx_description
1 polymer ?
#
loop_
_entity_poly.entity_id
_entity_poly.type
_entity_poly.pdbx_seq_one_letter_code
_entity_poly.pdbx_strand_id
1 'polypeptide(L)'
;MRKFKYALGAALLLAGLQAAQAGTLDVVKQRGVVNCGVTTGFAGFSAPDAKGQWQGLDVDMCRAVAAAVLGDASKFKAVPLNSQQRFTALQSGEIDLLARNTTVTQQRDTALGAISAGVNFYDGQGFLVPKSLGVKSAKELNGASVCMQTGTSNENTMA
;
A
#
# COMPACT_ATOMS: atom_id res chain seq x y z
N MET A 1 12.46 47.29 31.43
CA MET A 1 12.95 46.87 30.09
C MET A 1 13.42 45.41 30.01
N ARG A 2 13.92 44.76 31.06
CA ARG A 2 14.33 43.33 31.03
C ARG A 2 13.15 42.34 30.86
N LYS A 3 11.98 42.64 31.42
CA LYS A 3 10.79 41.76 31.33
C LYS A 3 10.16 41.67 29.92
N PHE A 4 10.36 42.72 29.09
CA PHE A 4 9.83 42.78 27.73
C PHE A 4 10.63 41.87 26.76
N LYS A 5 11.92 41.66 27.02
CA LYS A 5 12.78 40.79 26.20
C LYS A 5 12.45 39.29 26.34
N TYR A 6 11.95 38.87 27.51
CA TYR A 6 11.53 37.48 27.75
C TYR A 6 10.16 37.16 27.14
N ALA A 7 9.25 38.13 27.06
CA ALA A 7 7.96 37.97 26.43
C ALA A 7 8.07 37.77 24.89
N LEU A 8 9.01 38.46 24.26
CA LEU A 8 9.25 38.31 22.81
C LEU A 8 9.88 36.95 22.46
N GLY A 9 10.75 36.43 23.31
CA GLY A 9 11.36 35.09 23.12
C GLY A 9 10.37 33.93 23.29
N ALA A 10 9.42 34.04 24.22
CA ALA A 10 8.38 33.04 24.44
C ALA A 10 7.35 33.01 23.30
N ALA A 11 7.02 34.16 22.70
CA ALA A 11 6.12 34.25 21.56
C ALA A 11 6.70 33.63 20.28
N LEU A 12 8.01 33.74 20.07
CA LEU A 12 8.70 33.10 18.93
C LEU A 12 8.81 31.58 19.08
N LEU A 13 8.91 31.06 20.30
CA LEU A 13 8.94 29.62 20.56
C LEU A 13 7.58 28.95 20.36
N LEU A 14 6.47 29.67 20.64
CA LEU A 14 5.11 29.16 20.41
C LEU A 14 4.68 29.17 18.93
N ALA A 15 5.23 30.07 18.12
CA ALA A 15 4.97 30.11 16.68
C ALA A 15 5.61 28.95 15.89
N GLY A 16 6.65 28.32 16.46
CA GLY A 16 7.33 27.18 15.83
C GLY A 16 6.62 25.82 16.00
N LEU A 17 5.61 25.73 16.86
CA LEU A 17 4.92 24.45 17.18
C LEU A 17 3.68 24.17 16.33
N GLN A 18 3.30 25.05 15.43
CA GLN A 18 2.20 24.84 14.47
C GLN A 18 2.71 24.50 13.06
N ALA A 19 3.72 23.64 12.94
CA ALA A 19 3.82 22.84 11.74
C ALA A 19 2.66 21.85 11.79
N ALA A 20 1.45 22.31 11.43
CA ALA A 20 0.33 21.43 11.20
C ALA A 20 0.84 20.37 10.21
N GLN A 21 0.90 19.11 10.64
CA GLN A 21 1.18 18.03 9.71
C GLN A 21 0.05 18.07 8.69
N ALA A 22 0.36 18.59 7.50
CA ALA A 22 -0.56 18.55 6.39
C ALA A 22 -0.97 17.07 6.22
N GLY A 23 -2.27 16.80 6.27
CA GLY A 23 -2.76 15.43 6.09
C GLY A 23 -2.35 14.91 4.71
N THR A 24 -2.25 13.61 4.54
CA THR A 24 -1.88 12.99 3.26
C THR A 24 -2.68 13.55 2.09
N LEU A 25 -3.97 13.84 2.30
CA LEU A 25 -4.84 14.43 1.28
C LEU A 25 -4.36 15.82 0.82
N ASP A 26 -3.93 16.67 1.75
CA ASP A 26 -3.45 18.02 1.43
C ASP A 26 -2.13 17.95 0.66
N VAL A 27 -1.24 17.04 1.05
CA VAL A 27 0.02 16.78 0.34
C VAL A 27 -0.26 16.30 -1.08
N VAL A 28 -1.20 15.36 -1.28
CA VAL A 28 -1.60 14.85 -2.60
C VAL A 28 -2.18 15.97 -3.45
N LYS A 29 -3.08 16.80 -2.91
CA LYS A 29 -3.67 17.94 -3.62
C LYS A 29 -2.61 18.97 -4.03
N GLN A 30 -1.68 19.28 -3.14
CA GLN A 30 -0.59 20.22 -3.43
C GLN A 30 0.36 19.67 -4.49
N ARG A 31 0.70 18.39 -4.44
CA ARG A 31 1.55 17.72 -5.41
C ARG A 31 0.86 17.51 -6.75
N GLY A 32 -0.46 17.37 -6.77
CA GLY A 32 -1.26 17.18 -7.98
C GLY A 32 -1.18 15.77 -8.59
N VAL A 33 -0.69 14.78 -7.84
CA VAL A 33 -0.60 13.38 -8.28
C VAL A 33 -0.73 12.43 -7.10
N VAL A 34 -1.41 11.28 -7.28
CA VAL A 34 -1.51 10.19 -6.32
C VAL A 34 -0.40 9.19 -6.58
N ASN A 35 0.50 8.97 -5.64
CA ASN A 35 1.47 7.89 -5.69
C ASN A 35 0.80 6.59 -5.23
N CYS A 36 0.64 5.64 -6.13
CA CYS A 36 -0.09 4.41 -5.88
C CYS A 36 0.86 3.20 -5.95
N GLY A 37 1.02 2.50 -4.83
CA GLY A 37 1.79 1.26 -4.76
C GLY A 37 1.05 0.12 -5.44
N VAL A 38 1.67 -0.50 -6.45
CA VAL A 38 1.13 -1.61 -7.24
C VAL A 38 2.07 -2.81 -7.19
N THR A 39 1.65 -3.97 -7.75
CA THR A 39 2.57 -5.11 -7.85
C THR A 39 3.64 -4.86 -8.90
N THR A 40 4.69 -5.66 -8.89
CA THR A 40 5.74 -5.64 -9.92
C THR A 40 5.30 -6.27 -11.25
N GLY A 41 4.10 -6.83 -11.31
CA GLY A 41 3.48 -7.45 -12.48
C GLY A 41 2.59 -8.62 -12.08
N PHE A 42 1.27 -8.40 -12.08
CA PHE A 42 0.27 -9.43 -11.82
C PHE A 42 -0.91 -9.22 -12.78
N ALA A 43 -0.99 -10.07 -13.81
CA ALA A 43 -1.97 -9.95 -14.88
C ALA A 43 -3.41 -9.88 -14.33
N GLY A 44 -4.21 -8.95 -14.85
CA GLY A 44 -5.58 -8.69 -14.39
C GLY A 44 -5.68 -7.75 -13.19
N PHE A 45 -4.64 -7.60 -12.37
CA PHE A 45 -4.62 -6.72 -11.19
C PHE A 45 -3.75 -5.49 -11.39
N SER A 46 -2.45 -5.65 -11.58
CA SER A 46 -1.55 -4.56 -11.95
C SER A 46 -0.36 -5.10 -12.75
N ALA A 47 -0.35 -4.81 -14.03
CA ALA A 47 0.74 -5.16 -14.94
C ALA A 47 0.83 -4.11 -16.05
N PRO A 48 2.04 -3.82 -16.55
CA PRO A 48 2.18 -3.00 -17.75
C PRO A 48 1.73 -3.77 -18.99
N ASP A 49 1.08 -3.08 -19.92
CA ASP A 49 0.80 -3.59 -21.27
C ASP A 49 2.05 -3.54 -22.18
N ALA A 50 1.88 -3.92 -23.44
CA ALA A 50 2.96 -3.90 -24.43
C ALA A 50 3.53 -2.49 -24.72
N LYS A 51 2.80 -1.44 -24.31
CA LYS A 51 3.22 -0.02 -24.42
C LYS A 51 3.79 0.51 -23.11
N GLY A 52 3.90 -0.35 -22.07
CA GLY A 52 4.36 0.05 -20.74
C GLY A 52 3.29 0.76 -19.90
N GLN A 53 2.03 0.78 -20.34
CA GLN A 53 0.95 1.40 -19.59
C GLN A 53 0.37 0.44 -18.57
N TRP A 54 0.26 0.89 -17.33
CA TRP A 54 -0.28 0.10 -16.22
C TRP A 54 -1.78 -0.15 -16.39
N GLN A 55 -2.19 -1.41 -16.21
CA GLN A 55 -3.57 -1.87 -16.37
C GLN A 55 -3.95 -2.88 -15.27
N GLY A 56 -5.26 -3.02 -15.04
CA GLY A 56 -5.87 -4.01 -14.18
C GLY A 56 -6.60 -3.41 -12.98
N LEU A 57 -7.28 -4.28 -12.22
CA LEU A 57 -8.19 -3.90 -11.14
C LEU A 57 -7.54 -2.96 -10.10
N ASP A 58 -6.34 -3.28 -9.65
CA ASP A 58 -5.63 -2.44 -8.67
C ASP A 58 -5.27 -1.07 -9.25
N VAL A 59 -4.90 -1.02 -10.53
CA VAL A 59 -4.59 0.22 -11.24
C VAL A 59 -5.84 1.07 -11.44
N ASP A 60 -6.99 0.44 -11.68
CA ASP A 60 -8.27 1.15 -11.82
C ASP A 60 -8.72 1.75 -10.49
N MET A 61 -8.41 1.10 -9.36
CA MET A 61 -8.57 1.71 -8.04
C MET A 61 -7.69 2.96 -7.86
N CYS A 62 -6.43 2.92 -8.32
CA CYS A 62 -5.56 4.10 -8.30
C CYS A 62 -6.15 5.25 -9.12
N ARG A 63 -6.68 4.96 -10.31
CA ARG A 63 -7.36 5.93 -11.18
C ARG A 63 -8.62 6.51 -10.54
N ALA A 64 -9.43 5.65 -9.90
CA ALA A 64 -10.65 6.07 -9.22
C ALA A 64 -10.34 7.04 -8.07
N VAL A 65 -9.31 6.75 -7.27
CA VAL A 65 -8.87 7.66 -6.20
C VAL A 65 -8.32 8.96 -6.76
N ALA A 66 -7.52 8.93 -7.82
CA ALA A 66 -7.01 10.13 -8.47
C ALA A 66 -8.15 10.99 -9.04
N ALA A 67 -9.16 10.38 -9.67
CA ALA A 67 -10.35 11.08 -10.13
C ALA A 67 -11.13 11.73 -8.98
N ALA A 68 -11.32 11.01 -7.88
CA ALA A 68 -12.05 11.51 -6.72
C ALA A 68 -11.33 12.67 -6.01
N VAL A 69 -10.01 12.60 -5.87
CA VAL A 69 -9.20 13.54 -5.10
C VAL A 69 -8.75 14.75 -5.94
N LEU A 70 -8.41 14.53 -7.21
CA LEU A 70 -7.79 15.52 -8.11
C LEU A 70 -8.64 15.86 -9.33
N GLY A 71 -9.84 15.26 -9.45
CA GLY A 71 -10.74 15.47 -10.58
C GLY A 71 -10.28 14.86 -11.91
N ASP A 72 -9.22 14.04 -11.90
CA ASP A 72 -8.63 13.49 -13.11
C ASP A 72 -8.02 12.10 -12.84
N ALA A 73 -8.54 11.07 -13.51
CA ALA A 73 -8.10 9.69 -13.39
C ALA A 73 -6.66 9.45 -13.88
N SER A 74 -6.10 10.34 -14.68
CA SER A 74 -4.73 10.23 -15.19
C SER A 74 -3.68 10.71 -14.19
N LYS A 75 -4.11 11.44 -13.14
CA LYS A 75 -3.22 12.02 -12.13
C LYS A 75 -2.80 11.01 -11.05
N PHE A 76 -2.37 9.85 -11.47
CA PHE A 76 -1.74 8.87 -10.58
C PHE A 76 -0.38 8.42 -11.14
N LYS A 77 0.50 7.99 -10.25
CA LYS A 77 1.78 7.39 -10.56
C LYS A 77 1.82 5.99 -9.96
N ALA A 78 1.96 4.97 -10.81
CA ALA A 78 2.18 3.60 -10.36
C ALA A 78 3.62 3.47 -9.80
N VAL A 79 3.74 2.95 -8.58
CA VAL A 79 5.01 2.65 -7.92
C VAL A 79 5.06 1.14 -7.70
N PRO A 80 5.82 0.39 -8.52
CA PRO A 80 5.93 -1.06 -8.38
C PRO A 80 6.68 -1.44 -7.10
N LEU A 81 6.06 -2.25 -6.26
CA LEU A 81 6.61 -2.68 -4.98
C LEU A 81 6.47 -4.19 -4.81
N ASN A 82 7.47 -4.83 -4.21
CA ASN A 82 7.36 -6.22 -3.78
C ASN A 82 6.60 -6.34 -2.44
N SER A 83 6.39 -7.56 -1.96
CA SER A 83 5.62 -7.79 -0.74
C SER A 83 6.30 -7.31 0.53
N GLN A 84 7.61 -7.22 0.58
CA GLN A 84 8.37 -6.75 1.73
C GLN A 84 8.39 -5.20 1.81
N GLN A 85 8.48 -4.52 0.66
CA GLN A 85 8.64 -3.06 0.58
C GLN A 85 7.34 -2.29 0.79
N ARG A 86 6.19 -2.88 0.44
CA ARG A 86 4.91 -2.16 0.30
C ARG A 86 4.45 -1.39 1.55
N PHE A 87 4.61 -1.97 2.74
CA PHE A 87 4.18 -1.31 3.98
C PHE A 87 5.16 -0.23 4.42
N THR A 88 6.47 -0.46 4.23
CA THR A 88 7.49 0.57 4.50
C THR A 88 7.31 1.77 3.59
N ALA A 89 7.02 1.55 2.30
CA ALA A 89 6.73 2.62 1.35
C ALA A 89 5.47 3.43 1.73
N LEU A 90 4.43 2.74 2.25
CA LEU A 90 3.22 3.41 2.74
C LEU A 90 3.51 4.24 4.00
N GLN A 91 4.22 3.67 4.97
CA GLN A 91 4.55 4.33 6.23
C GLN A 91 5.51 5.52 6.06
N SER A 92 6.43 5.45 5.10
CA SER A 92 7.36 6.54 4.79
C SER A 92 6.74 7.67 3.95
N GLY A 93 5.52 7.47 3.42
CA GLY A 93 4.87 8.43 2.50
C GLY A 93 5.46 8.42 1.09
N GLU A 94 6.23 7.41 0.72
CA GLU A 94 6.66 7.20 -0.67
C GLU A 94 5.45 6.95 -1.58
N ILE A 95 4.46 6.23 -1.05
CA ILE A 95 3.14 6.06 -1.66
C ILE A 95 2.03 6.59 -0.74
N ASP A 96 0.96 7.06 -1.32
CA ASP A 96 -0.23 7.57 -0.61
C ASP A 96 -1.30 6.49 -0.45
N LEU A 97 -1.33 5.55 -1.38
CA LEU A 97 -2.28 4.45 -1.47
C LEU A 97 -1.56 3.18 -1.86
N LEU A 98 -1.88 2.08 -1.19
CA LEU A 98 -1.43 0.75 -1.56
C LEU A 98 -2.60 0.00 -2.20
N ALA A 99 -2.60 -0.11 -3.53
CA ALA A 99 -3.56 -0.88 -4.32
C ALA A 99 -2.82 -2.03 -5.02
N ARG A 100 -2.74 -3.14 -4.33
CA ARG A 100 -2.14 -4.38 -4.82
C ARG A 100 -2.73 -5.57 -4.04
N ASN A 101 -2.47 -6.79 -4.48
CA ASN A 101 -2.90 -8.04 -3.84
C ASN A 101 -2.46 -8.12 -2.35
N THR A 102 -3.03 -7.25 -1.52
CA THR A 102 -2.70 -7.10 -0.10
C THR A 102 -3.88 -7.56 0.74
N THR A 103 -3.72 -8.69 1.41
CA THR A 103 -4.74 -9.25 2.29
C THR A 103 -5.00 -8.31 3.46
N VAL A 104 -6.26 -7.99 3.74
CA VAL A 104 -6.68 -7.26 4.95
C VAL A 104 -6.58 -8.22 6.13
N THR A 105 -5.80 -7.86 7.15
CA THR A 105 -5.66 -8.62 8.38
C THR A 105 -5.64 -7.68 9.57
N GLN A 106 -6.13 -8.14 10.72
CA GLN A 106 -6.09 -7.39 11.97
C GLN A 106 -4.66 -6.96 12.33
N GLN A 107 -3.67 -7.83 12.13
CA GLN A 107 -2.27 -7.51 12.41
C GLN A 107 -1.78 -6.31 11.56
N ARG A 108 -2.17 -6.23 10.28
CA ARG A 108 -1.78 -5.11 9.41
C ARG A 108 -2.44 -3.81 9.80
N ASP A 109 -3.68 -3.88 10.23
CA ASP A 109 -4.43 -2.73 10.73
C ASP A 109 -3.81 -2.20 12.04
N THR A 110 -3.60 -3.07 13.04
CA THR A 110 -3.17 -2.67 14.39
C THR A 110 -1.66 -2.44 14.49
N ALA A 111 -0.82 -3.35 13.96
CA ALA A 111 0.63 -3.29 14.14
C ALA A 111 1.34 -2.42 13.10
N LEU A 112 0.78 -2.30 11.89
CA LEU A 112 1.39 -1.50 10.82
C LEU A 112 0.71 -0.14 10.63
N GLY A 113 -0.41 0.12 11.32
CA GLY A 113 -1.19 1.34 11.17
C GLY A 113 -1.76 1.53 9.75
N ALA A 114 -1.95 0.43 9.03
CA ALA A 114 -2.46 0.46 7.66
C ALA A 114 -3.99 0.44 7.70
N ILE A 115 -4.61 1.55 7.40
CA ILE A 115 -6.07 1.68 7.33
C ILE A 115 -6.56 1.09 6.01
N SER A 116 -7.46 0.09 6.08
CA SER A 116 -8.12 -0.44 4.88
C SER A 116 -9.18 0.55 4.39
N ALA A 117 -9.00 1.07 3.17
CA ALA A 117 -9.99 1.93 2.52
C ALA A 117 -11.14 1.15 1.85
N GLY A 118 -10.99 -0.16 1.70
CA GLY A 118 -12.00 -1.06 1.14
C GLY A 118 -11.40 -2.36 0.63
N VAL A 119 -12.28 -3.31 0.33
CA VAL A 119 -11.91 -4.60 -0.27
C VAL A 119 -12.40 -4.58 -1.72
N ASN A 120 -11.48 -4.69 -2.67
CA ASN A 120 -11.78 -4.68 -4.10
C ASN A 120 -11.89 -6.09 -4.70
N PHE A 121 -11.40 -7.11 -3.99
CA PHE A 121 -11.43 -8.50 -4.44
C PHE A 121 -11.41 -9.47 -3.25
N TYR A 122 -12.19 -10.53 -3.33
CA TYR A 122 -12.20 -11.62 -2.35
C TYR A 122 -11.50 -12.84 -2.95
N ASP A 123 -10.51 -13.36 -2.26
CA ASP A 123 -9.79 -14.57 -2.65
C ASP A 123 -9.55 -15.49 -1.45
N GLY A 124 -8.78 -16.55 -1.65
CA GLY A 124 -8.36 -17.49 -0.61
C GLY A 124 -6.96 -18.01 -0.85
N GLN A 125 -6.33 -18.52 0.20
CA GLN A 125 -5.06 -19.20 0.09
C GLN A 125 -5.25 -20.59 -0.47
N GLY A 126 -4.41 -20.96 -1.46
CA GLY A 126 -4.38 -22.28 -2.05
C GLY A 126 -2.95 -22.75 -2.31
N PHE A 127 -2.81 -24.03 -2.65
CA PHE A 127 -1.54 -24.64 -3.03
C PHE A 127 -1.53 -24.89 -4.55
N LEU A 128 -0.52 -24.37 -5.23
CA LEU A 128 -0.25 -24.70 -6.61
C LEU A 128 0.70 -25.89 -6.64
N VAL A 129 0.24 -27.01 -7.20
CA VAL A 129 1.00 -28.25 -7.30
C VAL A 129 1.03 -28.77 -8.74
N PRO A 130 2.09 -29.50 -9.14
CA PRO A 130 2.09 -30.21 -10.42
C PRO A 130 0.95 -31.23 -10.50
N LYS A 131 0.26 -31.30 -11.62
CA LYS A 131 -0.81 -32.32 -11.85
C LYS A 131 -0.32 -33.74 -11.64
N SER A 132 0.94 -34.03 -11.97
CA SER A 132 1.58 -35.33 -11.78
C SER A 132 1.64 -35.79 -10.32
N LEU A 133 1.56 -34.87 -9.36
CA LEU A 133 1.54 -35.21 -7.93
C LEU A 133 0.22 -35.87 -7.51
N GLY A 134 -0.86 -35.66 -8.26
CA GLY A 134 -2.15 -36.32 -8.05
C GLY A 134 -2.90 -35.95 -6.78
N VAL A 135 -2.36 -35.05 -5.94
CA VAL A 135 -2.97 -34.63 -4.66
C VAL A 135 -4.23 -33.81 -4.91
N LYS A 136 -5.24 -34.01 -4.07
CA LYS A 136 -6.54 -33.32 -4.14
C LYS A 136 -6.81 -32.43 -2.91
N SER A 137 -5.98 -32.55 -1.88
CA SER A 137 -6.16 -31.86 -0.61
C SER A 137 -4.81 -31.40 -0.04
N ALA A 138 -4.79 -30.25 0.64
CA ALA A 138 -3.62 -29.79 1.39
C ALA A 138 -3.16 -30.81 2.45
N LYS A 139 -4.05 -31.64 2.97
CA LYS A 139 -3.74 -32.69 3.95
C LYS A 139 -2.83 -33.79 3.38
N GLU A 140 -2.78 -33.93 2.05
CA GLU A 140 -1.94 -34.90 1.37
C GLU A 140 -0.51 -34.36 1.10
N LEU A 141 -0.24 -33.12 1.44
CA LEU A 141 1.06 -32.46 1.29
C LEU A 141 1.96 -32.60 2.54
N ASN A 142 1.65 -33.55 3.43
CA ASN A 142 2.43 -33.75 4.65
C ASN A 142 3.90 -34.06 4.31
N GLY A 143 4.83 -33.32 4.90
CA GLY A 143 6.27 -33.46 4.62
C GLY A 143 6.76 -32.80 3.32
N ALA A 144 5.89 -32.16 2.55
CA ALA A 144 6.29 -31.44 1.33
C ALA A 144 7.00 -30.11 1.67
N SER A 145 7.98 -29.75 0.86
CA SER A 145 8.57 -28.41 0.89
C SER A 145 7.69 -27.44 0.12
N VAL A 146 7.27 -26.35 0.77
CA VAL A 146 6.39 -25.34 0.19
C VAL A 146 7.16 -24.03 0.01
N CYS A 147 7.17 -23.50 -1.22
CA CYS A 147 7.73 -22.18 -1.49
C CYS A 147 6.70 -21.09 -1.22
N MET A 148 7.11 -20.04 -0.51
CA MET A 148 6.25 -18.89 -0.18
C MET A 148 6.98 -17.58 -0.45
N GLN A 149 6.20 -16.53 -0.73
CA GLN A 149 6.75 -15.20 -0.88
C GLN A 149 6.83 -14.52 0.49
N THR A 150 8.03 -14.09 0.87
CA THR A 150 8.28 -13.37 2.12
C THR A 150 7.49 -12.04 2.20
N GLY A 151 6.99 -11.72 3.39
CA GLY A 151 6.18 -10.53 3.64
C GLY A 151 4.70 -10.69 3.25
N THR A 152 4.25 -11.93 3.05
CA THR A 152 2.85 -12.25 2.74
C THR A 152 2.11 -12.81 3.96
N SER A 153 0.76 -12.76 3.93
CA SER A 153 -0.06 -13.46 4.91
C SER A 153 0.06 -14.98 4.80
N ASN A 154 0.40 -15.49 3.62
CA ASN A 154 0.60 -16.92 3.39
C ASN A 154 1.79 -17.46 4.19
N GLU A 155 2.90 -16.69 4.25
CA GLU A 155 4.06 -17.03 5.07
C GLU A 155 3.66 -17.15 6.56
N ASN A 156 2.93 -16.17 7.09
CA ASN A 156 2.48 -16.19 8.49
C ASN A 156 1.50 -17.33 8.79
N THR A 157 0.73 -17.79 7.81
CA THR A 157 -0.23 -18.89 7.99
C THR A 157 0.45 -20.24 8.00
N MET A 158 1.61 -20.37 7.33
CA MET A 158 2.34 -21.63 7.17
C MET A 158 3.49 -21.80 8.17
N ALA A 159 3.88 -20.74 8.87
CA ALA A 159 4.90 -20.77 9.94
C ALA A 159 4.31 -21.29 11.24
#